data_14902f4fa2701489831fc368720ee9c1
#
_entry.id   14902f4fa2701489831fc368720ee9c1
#
_cell.length_a   1.000
_cell.length_b   1.000
_cell.length_c   1.000
_cell.angle_alpha   90.00
_cell.angle_beta   90.00
_cell.angle_gamma   90.00
#
_symmetry.space_group_name_H-M   'P 1'
#
loop_
_entity.id
_entity.type
_entity.pdbx_description
1 polymer ?
#
loop_
_entity_poly.entity_id
_entity_poly.type
_entity_poly.pdbx_seq_one_letter_code
_entity_poly.pdbx_strand_id
1 'polypeptide(L)'
;MSSFRGERKPSTGNKPARENIMTKIVLGKTPKTFAPFNVDFPMPDGTTGEIKVTFKYRTRTQFGEFLNKIFADAGEEPASDGNIDFEVLFSKTKDKNADHLLEALDAWEGIDAVLNRDSLQSLANELPAASVALMAAYNKACTEGKLGNSK
;
A
#
# COMPACT_ATOMS: atom_id res chain seq x y z
N MET A 1 37.89 -8.52 -34.40
CA MET A 1 37.40 -8.43 -33.79
C MET A 1 36.90 -8.19 -33.20
N SER A 2 36.67 -8.26 -33.32
CA SER A 2 35.91 -8.20 -32.55
C SER A 2 35.17 -7.94 -32.14
N SER A 3 35.19 -8.02 -32.19
CA SER A 3 34.39 -7.94 -31.57
C SER A 3 33.70 -7.82 -31.21
N PHE A 4 33.74 -7.95 -31.22
CA PHE A 4 32.92 -7.98 -30.57
C PHE A 4 32.36 -7.88 -30.11
N ARG A 5 32.53 -8.13 -30.31
CA ARG A 5 31.93 -8.21 -29.60
C ARG A 5 31.26 -7.98 -28.97
N GLY A 6 31.42 -8.03 -29.11
CA GLY A 6 30.63 -7.98 -28.15
C GLY A 6 30.13 -7.72 -27.70
N GLU A 7 30.09 -7.82 -27.64
CA GLU A 7 29.45 -7.82 -26.96
C GLU A 7 28.81 -7.72 -26.34
N ARG A 8 29.02 -7.94 -26.56
CA ARG A 8 28.35 -8.06 -25.73
C ARG A 8 27.85 -7.87 -25.03
N LYS A 9 27.85 -8.00 -25.03
CA LYS A 9 27.25 -8.07 -24.12
C LYS A 9 26.79 -7.61 -23.53
N PRO A 10 26.86 -7.69 -23.70
CA PRO A 10 26.15 -7.52 -22.83
C PRO A 10 25.74 -7.25 -22.22
N SER A 11 25.70 -7.41 -22.31
CA SER A 11 24.98 -7.37 -21.50
C SER A 11 24.51 -7.09 -20.91
N THR A 12 24.65 -7.18 -21.14
CA THR A 12 24.01 -7.12 -20.35
C THR A 12 23.43 -6.80 -19.78
N GLY A 13 23.35 -6.75 -19.82
CA GLY A 13 22.57 -6.66 -19.00
C GLY A 13 21.93 -6.46 -18.70
N ASN A 14 21.54 -6.70 -18.67
CA ASN A 14 20.68 -6.67 -18.15
C ASN A 14 20.19 -6.88 -17.66
N LYS A 15 19.97 -7.21 -17.62
CA LYS A 15 19.45 -7.72 -17.08
C LYS A 15 19.02 -7.81 -16.30
N PRO A 16 18.92 -7.79 -16.14
CA PRO A 16 18.37 -8.19 -15.25
C PRO A 16 17.38 -8.45 -14.57
N ALA A 17 16.94 -8.32 -14.64
CA ALA A 17 15.76 -8.65 -13.95
C ALA A 17 15.30 -10.02 -14.09
N ARG A 18 15.58 -10.64 -15.05
CA ARG A 18 15.09 -11.89 -15.20
C ARG A 18 15.69 -12.91 -14.45
N GLU A 19 16.74 -12.69 -13.90
CA GLU A 19 17.28 -13.78 -13.21
C GLU A 19 16.60 -14.03 -11.91
N ASN A 20 15.84 -13.10 -11.40
CA ASN A 20 15.16 -13.43 -10.16
C ASN A 20 14.00 -14.36 -10.35
N ILE A 21 13.62 -14.65 -11.59
CA ILE A 21 12.60 -15.67 -11.76
C ILE A 21 13.08 -17.02 -11.34
N MET A 22 14.39 -17.20 -11.17
CA MET A 22 14.93 -18.45 -10.72
C MET A 22 15.01 -18.54 -9.22
N THR A 23 14.56 -17.51 -8.50
CA THR A 23 14.61 -17.51 -7.05
C THR A 23 13.60 -18.50 -6.48
N LYS A 24 14.07 -19.33 -5.59
CA LYS A 24 13.19 -20.29 -4.93
C LYS A 24 12.30 -19.58 -3.93
N ILE A 25 11.05 -19.95 -3.90
CA ILE A 25 10.09 -19.40 -2.93
C ILE A 25 10.18 -20.26 -1.68
N VAL A 26 10.35 -19.60 -0.53
CA VAL A 26 10.41 -20.29 0.75
C VAL A 26 9.21 -19.84 1.58
N LEU A 27 8.26 -20.75 1.78
CA LEU A 27 7.08 -20.43 2.55
C LEU A 27 7.43 -20.24 4.02
N GLY A 28 6.72 -19.33 4.65
CA GLY A 28 6.99 -19.00 6.05
C GLY A 28 7.99 -17.89 6.24
N LYS A 29 8.72 -17.53 5.17
CA LYS A 29 9.64 -16.40 5.22
C LYS A 29 8.97 -15.23 4.54
N THR A 30 8.47 -14.29 5.32
CA THR A 30 7.75 -13.14 4.78
C THR A 30 8.60 -11.88 4.92
N PRO A 31 8.42 -10.93 4.01
CA PRO A 31 9.14 -9.67 4.10
C PRO A 31 8.58 -8.82 5.23
N LYS A 32 9.29 -7.77 5.58
CA LYS A 32 8.79 -6.81 6.57
C LYS A 32 7.82 -5.82 5.94
N THR A 33 8.00 -5.53 4.66
CA THR A 33 7.17 -4.58 3.95
C THR A 33 6.89 -5.09 2.56
N PHE A 34 5.81 -4.56 1.96
CA PHE A 34 5.59 -4.73 0.53
C PHE A 34 6.56 -3.81 -0.21
N ALA A 35 6.75 -4.06 -1.50
CA ALA A 35 7.50 -3.15 -2.35
C ALA A 35 6.74 -1.83 -2.47
N PRO A 36 7.46 -0.70 -2.57
CA PRO A 36 6.78 0.59 -2.68
C PRO A 36 6.02 0.72 -4.00
N PHE A 37 4.90 1.43 -3.96
CA PHE A 37 4.10 1.68 -5.15
C PHE A 37 3.30 2.95 -4.96
N ASN A 38 2.75 3.46 -6.07
CA ASN A 38 2.01 4.72 -6.06
C ASN A 38 0.53 4.48 -5.83
N VAL A 39 -0.09 5.36 -5.04
CA VAL A 39 -1.52 5.35 -4.80
C VAL A 39 -2.07 6.70 -5.26
N ASP A 40 -3.08 6.66 -6.14
CA ASP A 40 -3.71 7.86 -6.68
C ASP A 40 -5.03 8.12 -5.97
N PHE A 41 -5.37 9.41 -5.89
CA PHE A 41 -6.64 9.80 -5.27
C PHE A 41 -7.06 11.17 -5.82
N PRO A 42 -8.38 11.49 -5.80
CA PRO A 42 -8.80 12.79 -6.29
C PRO A 42 -8.45 13.90 -5.30
N MET A 43 -8.01 15.02 -5.84
CA MET A 43 -7.68 16.20 -5.06
C MET A 43 -8.87 17.15 -5.05
N PRO A 44 -8.96 18.03 -4.04
CA PRO A 44 -10.07 18.97 -3.97
C PRO A 44 -10.18 19.92 -5.16
N ASP A 45 -9.06 20.18 -5.85
CA ASP A 45 -9.08 21.06 -7.02
C ASP A 45 -9.41 20.33 -8.32
N GLY A 46 -9.77 19.04 -8.23
CA GLY A 46 -10.14 18.26 -9.41
C GLY A 46 -8.98 17.53 -10.08
N THR A 47 -7.76 17.79 -9.62
CA THR A 47 -6.60 17.06 -10.15
C THR A 47 -6.45 15.73 -9.45
N THR A 48 -5.48 14.93 -9.89
CA THR A 48 -5.16 13.64 -9.28
C THR A 48 -3.91 13.79 -8.44
N GLY A 49 -4.02 13.42 -7.18
CA GLY A 49 -2.86 13.38 -6.29
C GLY A 49 -2.25 12.01 -6.31
N GLU A 50 -0.98 11.93 -5.93
CA GLU A 50 -0.26 10.66 -5.93
C GLU A 50 0.72 10.64 -4.77
N ILE A 51 0.71 9.52 -4.04
CA ILE A 51 1.65 9.30 -2.95
C ILE A 51 2.33 7.97 -3.21
N LYS A 52 3.65 7.94 -3.10
CA LYS A 52 4.38 6.67 -3.17
C LYS A 52 4.47 6.14 -1.75
N VAL A 53 4.00 4.92 -1.54
CA VAL A 53 3.90 4.35 -0.19
C VAL A 53 4.58 3.00 -0.10
N THR A 54 5.08 2.72 1.09
CA THR A 54 5.58 1.39 1.44
C THR A 54 4.74 0.92 2.62
N PHE A 55 3.96 -0.14 2.40
CA PHE A 55 3.11 -0.68 3.45
C PHE A 55 3.83 -1.77 4.22
N LYS A 56 3.50 -1.88 5.50
CA LYS A 56 3.97 -2.99 6.33
C LYS A 56 3.32 -4.27 5.85
N TYR A 57 4.11 -5.33 5.71
CA TYR A 57 3.57 -6.59 5.23
C TYR A 57 2.67 -7.23 6.27
N ARG A 58 1.54 -7.72 5.81
CA ARG A 58 0.66 -8.58 6.58
C ARG A 58 0.19 -9.70 5.68
N THR A 59 0.10 -10.91 6.21
CA THR A 59 -0.52 -12.00 5.47
C THR A 59 -2.01 -11.71 5.38
N ARG A 60 -2.71 -12.47 4.55
CA ARG A 60 -4.15 -12.30 4.43
C ARG A 60 -4.84 -12.48 5.80
N THR A 61 -4.40 -13.47 6.58
CA THR A 61 -4.96 -13.70 7.90
C THR A 61 -4.68 -12.53 8.85
N GLN A 62 -3.44 -12.04 8.84
CA GLN A 62 -3.08 -10.91 9.70
C GLN A 62 -3.83 -9.66 9.30
N PHE A 63 -4.04 -9.46 8.01
CA PHE A 63 -4.82 -8.31 7.55
C PHE A 63 -6.26 -8.42 8.02
N GLY A 64 -6.82 -9.64 7.99
CA GLY A 64 -8.18 -9.86 8.50
C GLY A 64 -8.32 -9.46 9.96
N GLU A 65 -7.32 -9.79 10.78
CA GLU A 65 -7.32 -9.40 12.19
C GLU A 65 -7.22 -7.87 12.33
N PHE A 66 -6.38 -7.27 11.53
CA PHE A 66 -6.24 -5.80 11.52
C PHE A 66 -7.55 -5.14 11.14
N LEU A 67 -8.22 -5.68 10.13
CA LEU A 67 -9.48 -5.16 9.64
C LEU A 67 -10.59 -5.31 10.68
N ASN A 68 -10.62 -6.45 11.38
CA ASN A 68 -11.60 -6.65 12.44
C ASN A 68 -11.49 -5.59 13.52
N LYS A 69 -10.27 -5.15 13.80
CA LYS A 69 -10.04 -4.10 14.77
C LYS A 69 -10.64 -2.78 14.29
N ILE A 70 -10.50 -2.48 13.01
CA ILE A 70 -11.10 -1.27 12.45
C ILE A 70 -12.62 -1.34 12.51
N PHE A 71 -13.18 -2.49 12.15
CA PHE A 71 -14.64 -2.68 12.25
C PHE A 71 -15.13 -2.50 13.68
N ALA A 72 -14.42 -3.07 14.63
CA ALA A 72 -14.80 -2.93 16.04
C ALA A 72 -14.77 -1.46 16.48
N ASP A 73 -13.74 -0.74 16.08
CA ASP A 73 -13.62 0.68 16.39
C ASP A 73 -14.75 1.49 15.77
N ALA A 74 -15.24 1.06 14.61
CA ALA A 74 -16.33 1.74 13.93
C ALA A 74 -17.70 1.33 14.45
N GLY A 75 -17.77 0.28 15.25
CA GLY A 75 -19.05 -0.24 15.69
C GLY A 75 -19.82 -0.91 14.57
N GLU A 76 -19.09 -1.49 13.61
CA GLU A 76 -19.68 -2.11 12.43
C GLU A 76 -19.38 -3.60 12.38
N GLU A 77 -20.21 -4.33 11.67
CA GLU A 77 -19.97 -5.75 11.40
C GLU A 77 -19.51 -5.89 9.96
N PRO A 78 -18.57 -6.79 9.69
CA PRO A 78 -18.17 -7.04 8.29
C PRO A 78 -19.36 -7.53 7.47
N ALA A 79 -19.46 -7.05 6.22
CA ALA A 79 -20.52 -7.50 5.34
C ALA A 79 -20.30 -8.96 4.97
N SER A 80 -21.39 -9.71 4.83
CA SER A 80 -21.30 -11.14 4.52
C SER A 80 -20.74 -11.40 3.12
N ASP A 81 -20.86 -10.42 2.22
CA ASP A 81 -20.33 -10.57 0.86
C ASP A 81 -18.84 -10.22 0.74
N GLY A 82 -18.23 -9.85 1.85
CA GLY A 82 -16.81 -9.52 1.84
C GLY A 82 -16.47 -8.14 1.30
N ASN A 83 -17.46 -7.37 0.88
CA ASN A 83 -17.21 -6.02 0.40
C ASN A 83 -16.96 -5.08 1.56
N ILE A 84 -15.99 -4.18 1.38
CA ILE A 84 -15.59 -3.26 2.43
C ILE A 84 -15.75 -1.84 1.90
N ASP A 85 -16.50 -1.03 2.62
CA ASP A 85 -16.65 0.38 2.30
C ASP A 85 -15.77 1.17 3.26
N PHE A 86 -14.54 1.43 2.84
CA PHE A 86 -13.58 2.15 3.69
C PHE A 86 -14.02 3.58 3.94
N GLU A 87 -14.78 4.16 3.03
CA GLU A 87 -15.28 5.52 3.23
C GLU A 87 -16.20 5.58 4.43
N VAL A 88 -17.10 4.62 4.53
CA VAL A 88 -18.01 4.53 5.69
C VAL A 88 -17.24 4.24 6.96
N LEU A 89 -16.31 3.26 6.90
CA LEU A 89 -15.54 2.92 8.08
C LEU A 89 -14.74 4.11 8.61
N PHE A 90 -14.08 4.82 7.70
CA PHE A 90 -13.25 5.95 8.11
C PHE A 90 -14.09 7.13 8.60
N SER A 91 -15.31 7.28 8.09
CA SER A 91 -16.19 8.33 8.58
C SER A 91 -16.64 8.05 10.03
N LYS A 92 -16.66 6.78 10.44
CA LYS A 92 -17.06 6.38 11.77
C LYS A 92 -15.90 6.29 12.74
N THR A 93 -14.66 6.33 12.25
CA THR A 93 -13.48 6.23 13.11
C THR A 93 -12.56 7.42 12.91
N LYS A 94 -13.14 8.61 12.74
CA LYS A 94 -12.37 9.82 12.43
C LYS A 94 -11.19 10.05 13.34
N ASP A 95 -11.38 9.85 14.64
CA ASP A 95 -10.33 10.10 15.61
C ASP A 95 -9.28 9.00 15.66
N LYS A 96 -9.50 7.91 14.92
CA LYS A 96 -8.55 6.80 14.88
C LYS A 96 -7.99 6.52 13.50
N ASN A 97 -8.39 7.32 12.51
CA ASN A 97 -7.90 7.10 11.14
C ASN A 97 -6.39 7.18 11.06
N ALA A 98 -5.80 8.16 11.73
CA ALA A 98 -4.35 8.29 11.73
C ALA A 98 -3.68 7.09 12.37
N ASP A 99 -4.25 6.57 13.44
CA ASP A 99 -3.72 5.39 14.12
C ASP A 99 -3.77 4.17 13.22
N HIS A 100 -4.89 3.97 12.53
CA HIS A 100 -5.03 2.84 11.62
C HIS A 100 -4.05 2.93 10.46
N LEU A 101 -3.88 4.12 9.89
CA LEU A 101 -2.95 4.31 8.79
C LEU A 101 -1.51 4.15 9.24
N LEU A 102 -1.20 4.59 10.44
CA LEU A 102 0.16 4.45 10.96
C LEU A 102 0.52 2.97 11.14
N GLU A 103 -0.45 2.14 11.49
CA GLU A 103 -0.22 0.70 11.60
C GLU A 103 -0.02 0.03 10.24
N ALA A 104 -0.50 0.66 9.18
CA ALA A 104 -0.38 0.12 7.83
C ALA A 104 0.86 0.59 7.10
N LEU A 105 1.29 1.83 7.34
CA LEU A 105 2.34 2.47 6.56
C LEU A 105 3.70 2.38 7.22
N ASP A 106 4.71 2.04 6.43
CA ASP A 106 6.11 2.05 6.88
C ASP A 106 6.81 3.32 6.41
N ALA A 107 6.49 3.79 5.19
CA ALA A 107 7.16 4.96 4.63
C ALA A 107 6.28 5.57 3.55
N TRP A 108 6.50 6.84 3.26
CA TRP A 108 5.83 7.51 2.15
C TRP A 108 6.76 8.54 1.51
N GLU A 109 6.42 8.89 0.25
CA GLU A 109 7.06 9.97 -0.49
C GLU A 109 5.97 10.72 -1.23
N GLY A 110 6.23 12.00 -1.49
CA GLY A 110 5.26 12.82 -2.19
C GLY A 110 4.50 13.76 -1.27
N ILE A 111 4.81 13.72 0.02
CA ILE A 111 4.23 14.61 1.01
C ILE A 111 5.38 15.30 1.73
N ASP A 112 5.25 16.59 1.93
CA ASP A 112 6.32 17.40 2.55
C ASP A 112 6.27 17.34 4.07
N ALA A 113 5.97 16.19 4.61
CA ALA A 113 5.88 16.00 6.06
C ALA A 113 6.42 14.60 6.38
N VAL A 114 6.98 14.49 7.57
CA VAL A 114 7.45 13.20 8.07
C VAL A 114 6.25 12.33 8.39
N LEU A 115 6.34 11.05 8.07
CA LEU A 115 5.26 10.10 8.38
C LEU A 115 5.18 9.88 9.88
N ASN A 116 4.12 10.39 10.48
CA ASN A 116 3.83 10.18 11.88
C ASN A 116 2.33 10.38 12.10
N ARG A 117 1.91 10.25 13.35
CA ARG A 117 0.49 10.37 13.64
C ARG A 117 -0.08 11.74 13.30
N ASP A 118 0.67 12.79 13.58
CA ASP A 118 0.20 14.14 13.33
C ASP A 118 0.03 14.43 11.84
N SER A 119 0.99 14.00 11.02
CA SER A 119 0.89 14.23 9.58
C SER A 119 -0.23 13.39 8.97
N LEU A 120 -0.45 12.18 9.49
CA LEU A 120 -1.57 11.36 9.04
C LEU A 120 -2.91 11.94 9.47
N GLN A 121 -2.96 12.53 10.65
CA GLN A 121 -4.17 13.21 11.11
C GLN A 121 -4.51 14.37 10.16
N SER A 122 -3.51 15.16 9.80
CA SER A 122 -3.70 16.25 8.85
C SER A 122 -4.14 15.73 7.49
N LEU A 123 -3.51 14.66 7.02
CA LEU A 123 -3.87 14.09 5.73
C LEU A 123 -5.33 13.61 5.72
N ALA A 124 -5.72 12.90 6.75
CA ALA A 124 -7.08 12.38 6.83
C ALA A 124 -8.11 13.51 6.93
N ASN A 125 -7.75 14.58 7.60
CA ASN A 125 -8.64 15.72 7.75
C ASN A 125 -8.73 16.57 6.49
N GLU A 126 -7.60 16.82 5.85
CA GLU A 126 -7.55 17.71 4.69
C GLU A 126 -7.87 16.98 3.39
N LEU A 127 -7.47 15.72 3.29
CA LEU A 127 -7.66 14.94 2.07
C LEU A 127 -8.25 13.57 2.42
N PRO A 128 -9.52 13.53 2.82
CA PRO A 128 -10.10 12.25 3.22
C PRO A 128 -10.07 11.20 2.12
N ALA A 129 -10.14 11.61 0.86
CA ALA A 129 -10.05 10.66 -0.25
C ALA A 129 -8.70 9.95 -0.28
N ALA A 130 -7.63 10.65 0.15
CA ALA A 130 -6.31 10.03 0.20
C ALA A 130 -6.26 8.92 1.24
N SER A 131 -6.81 9.16 2.43
CA SER A 131 -6.76 8.15 3.48
C SER A 131 -7.58 6.92 3.10
N VAL A 132 -8.73 7.10 2.47
CA VAL A 132 -9.53 5.97 2.00
C VAL A 132 -8.80 5.21 0.90
N ALA A 133 -8.18 5.93 -0.04
CA ALA A 133 -7.44 5.29 -1.13
C ALA A 133 -6.27 4.48 -0.60
N LEU A 134 -5.59 4.99 0.41
CA LEU A 134 -4.46 4.27 1.01
C LEU A 134 -4.92 2.96 1.64
N MET A 135 -6.01 2.99 2.38
CA MET A 135 -6.50 1.77 3.02
C MET A 135 -7.04 0.78 2.00
N ALA A 136 -7.71 1.26 0.95
CA ALA A 136 -8.19 0.38 -0.11
C ALA A 136 -7.03 -0.28 -0.85
N ALA A 137 -5.94 0.47 -1.09
CA ALA A 137 -4.76 -0.10 -1.72
C ALA A 137 -4.09 -1.13 -0.84
N TYR A 138 -4.07 -0.89 0.47
CA TYR A 138 -3.52 -1.84 1.42
C TYR A 138 -4.32 -3.14 1.41
N ASN A 139 -5.64 -3.03 1.37
CA ASN A 139 -6.50 -4.19 1.29
C ASN A 139 -6.16 -5.05 0.07
N LYS A 140 -5.98 -4.41 -1.09
CA LYS A 140 -5.63 -5.16 -2.30
C LYS A 140 -4.27 -5.82 -2.20
N ALA A 141 -3.30 -5.14 -1.59
CA ALA A 141 -1.98 -5.71 -1.42
C ALA A 141 -2.03 -6.95 -0.54
N CYS A 142 -2.74 -6.88 0.58
CA CYS A 142 -2.78 -7.98 1.54
C CYS A 142 -3.65 -9.15 1.10
N THR A 143 -4.75 -8.87 0.41
CA THR A 143 -5.72 -9.92 0.08
C THR A 143 -5.59 -10.44 -1.34
N GLU A 144 -5.12 -9.63 -2.27
CA GLU A 144 -5.02 -10.00 -3.67
C GLU A 144 -3.59 -10.04 -4.19
N GLY A 145 -2.64 -9.57 -3.39
CA GLY A 145 -1.26 -9.51 -3.83
C GLY A 145 -0.98 -8.48 -4.90
N LYS A 146 -1.86 -7.50 -5.05
CA LYS A 146 -1.71 -6.48 -6.09
C LYS A 146 -1.18 -5.19 -5.50
N LEU A 147 -0.11 -4.68 -6.07
CA LEU A 147 0.51 -3.44 -5.62
C LEU A 147 0.16 -2.32 -6.59
N GLY A 148 -0.36 -1.25 -6.04
CA GLY A 148 -0.79 -0.13 -6.84
C GLY A 148 -2.22 -0.27 -7.30
N ASN A 149 -2.77 0.83 -7.74
CA ASN A 149 -4.13 0.85 -8.26
C ASN A 149 -4.18 0.95 -9.76
N SER A 150 -3.06 0.81 -10.39
CA SER A 150 -3.07 0.82 -11.83
C SER A 150 -3.43 -0.56 -12.27
N LYS A 151 -4.25 -0.67 -13.00
CA LYS A 151 -4.61 -1.86 -13.66
C LYS A 151 -3.83 -3.02 -13.46
#